data_cddf3992e0b9117d732a9e333aee6012
#
_entry.id   cddf3992e0b9117d732a9e333aee6012
#
_cell.length_a   1.000
_cell.length_b   1.000
_cell.length_c   1.000
_cell.angle_alpha   90.00
_cell.angle_beta   90.00
_cell.angle_gamma   90.00
#
_symmetry.space_group_name_H-M   'P 1'
#
loop_
_entity.id
_entity.type
_entity.pdbx_description
1 polymer ?
#
loop_
_entity_poly.entity_id
_entity_poly.type
_entity_poly.pdbx_seq_one_letter_code
_entity_poly.pdbx_strand_id
1 'polypeptide(L)'
;MTDINRLITISLKHVPFDGWNKKTFKMACDEAGISNVEGKLLFPRGSIDLMLTFIKKDDEEMVKLVVNNENLEKKYRDRITDAMLTRIRLADENKEAMRKALSLLSLPHMIPDNAAMVWNLSDAIWNSLGDTSKDINWYTKRVTLGTVYSSTCLLYTSPSPRD
;
A
#
# COMPACT_ATOMS: atom_id res chain seq x y z
N MET A 1 -11.45 9.99 15.17
CA MET A 1 -10.52 9.04 14.50
C MET A 1 -11.29 7.75 14.34
N THR A 2 -11.43 7.23 13.12
CA THR A 2 -12.19 5.97 12.90
C THR A 2 -11.47 4.80 13.56
N ASP A 3 -12.21 3.76 14.00
CA ASP A 3 -11.63 2.55 14.61
C ASP A 3 -10.60 1.89 13.71
N ILE A 4 -10.82 1.94 12.40
CA ILE A 4 -9.85 1.46 11.39
C ILE A 4 -8.50 2.18 11.51
N ASN A 5 -8.50 3.51 11.55
CA ASN A 5 -7.27 4.29 11.67
C ASN A 5 -6.56 4.04 13.01
N ARG A 6 -7.34 3.85 14.08
CA ARG A 6 -6.82 3.53 15.40
C ARG A 6 -6.11 2.17 15.40
N LEU A 7 -6.74 1.14 14.82
CA LEU A 7 -6.16 -0.20 14.68
C LEU A 7 -4.87 -0.18 13.84
N ILE A 8 -4.85 0.54 12.72
CA ILE A 8 -3.63 0.69 11.90
C ILE A 8 -2.52 1.33 12.74
N THR A 9 -2.78 2.46 13.38
CA THR A 9 -1.77 3.20 14.16
C THR A 9 -1.18 2.35 15.29
N ILE A 10 -2.02 1.59 15.99
CA ILE A 10 -1.57 0.70 17.06
C ILE A 10 -0.75 -0.47 16.48
N SER A 11 -1.23 -1.09 15.41
CA SER A 11 -0.53 -2.20 14.75
C SER A 11 0.88 -1.82 14.30
N LEU A 12 1.06 -0.60 13.79
CA LEU A 12 2.35 -0.10 13.34
C LEU A 12 3.40 0.00 14.45
N LYS A 13 3.01 -0.01 15.73
CA LYS A 13 3.94 -0.10 16.87
C LYS A 13 4.49 -1.52 17.06
N HIS A 14 3.71 -2.54 16.74
CA HIS A 14 4.02 -3.94 16.98
C HIS A 14 4.59 -4.64 15.75
N VAL A 15 4.10 -4.28 14.57
CA VAL A 15 4.48 -4.92 13.30
C VAL A 15 5.99 -4.91 13.02
N PRO A 16 6.76 -3.87 13.30
CA PRO A 16 8.22 -3.89 13.10
C PRO A 16 8.93 -5.03 13.83
N PHE A 17 8.39 -5.50 14.95
CA PHE A 17 8.94 -6.59 15.76
C PHE A 17 8.29 -7.93 15.42
N ASP A 18 6.97 -8.00 15.56
CA ASP A 18 6.20 -9.26 15.46
C ASP A 18 5.73 -9.58 14.03
N GLY A 19 5.65 -8.62 13.11
CA GLY A 19 5.10 -8.79 11.76
C GLY A 19 3.57 -8.75 11.70
N TRP A 20 3.03 -8.88 10.50
CA TRP A 20 1.59 -8.92 10.23
C TRP A 20 1.03 -10.32 10.50
N ASN A 21 0.60 -10.59 11.71
CA ASN A 21 0.10 -11.91 12.15
C ASN A 21 -1.08 -11.80 13.13
N LYS A 22 -1.66 -12.96 13.48
CA LYS A 22 -2.82 -13.02 14.38
C LYS A 22 -2.55 -12.42 15.77
N LYS A 23 -1.30 -12.57 16.28
CA LYS A 23 -0.89 -12.03 17.59
C LYS A 23 -0.93 -10.51 17.55
N THR A 24 -0.30 -9.91 16.54
CA THR A 24 -0.27 -8.45 16.34
C THR A 24 -1.67 -7.87 16.19
N PHE A 25 -2.54 -8.54 15.41
CA PHE A 25 -3.93 -8.13 15.25
C PHE A 25 -4.70 -8.13 16.58
N LYS A 26 -4.56 -9.21 17.37
CA LYS A 26 -5.18 -9.32 18.67
C LYS A 26 -4.69 -8.22 19.63
N MET A 27 -3.38 -8.00 19.70
CA MET A 27 -2.79 -6.93 20.54
C MET A 27 -3.33 -5.56 20.14
N ALA A 28 -3.45 -5.30 18.83
CA ALA A 28 -4.02 -4.04 18.34
C ALA A 28 -5.49 -3.87 18.73
N CYS A 29 -6.30 -4.92 18.67
CA CYS A 29 -7.70 -4.89 19.13
C CYS A 29 -7.78 -4.62 20.64
N ASP A 30 -7.00 -5.34 21.43
CA ASP A 30 -6.99 -5.21 22.89
C ASP A 30 -6.59 -3.78 23.32
N GLU A 31 -5.53 -3.22 22.73
CA GLU A 31 -5.07 -1.84 23.00
C GLU A 31 -6.07 -0.78 22.48
N ALA A 32 -6.77 -1.08 21.39
CA ALA A 32 -7.82 -0.20 20.86
C ALA A 32 -9.11 -0.24 21.69
N GLY A 33 -9.25 -1.19 22.61
CA GLY A 33 -10.50 -1.41 23.35
C GLY A 33 -11.62 -1.95 22.45
N ILE A 34 -11.27 -2.65 21.37
CA ILE A 34 -12.18 -3.26 20.39
C ILE A 34 -12.20 -4.76 20.65
N SER A 35 -13.39 -5.33 20.80
CA SER A 35 -13.51 -6.77 20.98
C SER A 35 -12.99 -7.53 19.76
N ASN A 36 -12.52 -8.75 19.97
CA ASN A 36 -12.03 -9.60 18.86
C ASN A 36 -13.11 -9.90 17.81
N VAL A 37 -14.38 -9.89 18.22
CA VAL A 37 -15.52 -10.05 17.31
C VAL A 37 -15.70 -8.82 16.43
N GLU A 38 -15.71 -7.63 17.02
CA GLU A 38 -15.77 -6.36 16.26
C GLU A 38 -14.57 -6.20 15.34
N GLY A 39 -13.37 -6.52 15.82
CA GLY A 39 -12.17 -6.51 14.99
C GLY A 39 -12.29 -7.40 13.76
N LYS A 40 -12.88 -8.60 13.90
CA LYS A 40 -13.13 -9.51 12.77
C LYS A 40 -14.29 -9.07 11.87
N LEU A 41 -15.23 -8.29 12.35
CA LEU A 41 -16.25 -7.67 11.50
C LEU A 41 -15.65 -6.58 10.60
N LEU A 42 -14.69 -5.80 11.13
CA LEU A 42 -13.96 -4.80 10.35
C LEU A 42 -12.94 -5.44 9.39
N PHE A 43 -12.28 -6.51 9.83
CA PHE A 43 -11.21 -7.19 9.12
C PHE A 43 -11.41 -8.72 9.18
N PRO A 44 -12.21 -9.29 8.27
CA PRO A 44 -12.54 -10.73 8.30
C PRO A 44 -11.33 -11.66 8.29
N ARG A 45 -10.28 -11.31 7.52
CA ARG A 45 -8.99 -12.03 7.49
C ARG A 45 -8.00 -11.53 8.54
N GLY A 46 -8.44 -10.63 9.46
CA GLY A 46 -7.65 -10.10 10.56
C GLY A 46 -6.46 -9.28 10.08
N SER A 47 -5.25 -9.70 10.45
CA SER A 47 -4.00 -9.01 10.14
C SER A 47 -3.77 -8.79 8.64
N ILE A 48 -4.24 -9.68 7.78
CA ILE A 48 -4.09 -9.56 6.31
C ILE A 48 -4.90 -8.36 5.81
N ASP A 49 -6.18 -8.27 6.18
CA ASP A 49 -7.02 -7.17 5.73
C ASP A 49 -6.58 -5.83 6.34
N LEU A 50 -6.09 -5.86 7.58
CA LEU A 50 -5.52 -4.69 8.24
C LEU A 50 -4.27 -4.18 7.51
N MET A 51 -3.38 -5.09 7.10
CA MET A 51 -2.19 -4.81 6.31
C MET A 51 -2.55 -4.21 4.94
N LEU A 52 -3.49 -4.82 4.23
CA LEU A 52 -3.93 -4.32 2.92
C LEU A 52 -4.59 -2.94 3.03
N THR A 53 -5.34 -2.71 4.12
CA THR A 53 -5.93 -1.39 4.40
C THR A 53 -4.86 -0.34 4.71
N PHE A 54 -3.80 -0.72 5.42
CA PHE A 54 -2.64 0.15 5.63
C PHE A 54 -1.99 0.56 4.31
N ILE A 55 -1.72 -0.39 3.40
CA ILE A 55 -1.14 -0.11 2.08
C ILE A 55 -2.06 0.81 1.26
N LYS A 56 -3.36 0.48 1.22
CA LYS A 56 -4.37 1.28 0.50
C LYS A 56 -4.44 2.72 1.00
N LYS A 57 -4.27 2.94 2.29
CA LYS A 57 -4.26 4.27 2.89
C LYS A 57 -3.10 5.13 2.37
N ASP A 58 -1.92 4.54 2.21
CA ASP A 58 -0.78 5.24 1.61
C ASP A 58 -1.05 5.57 0.13
N ASP A 59 -1.76 4.68 -0.61
CA ASP A 59 -2.16 4.93 -1.99
C ASP A 59 -3.15 6.11 -2.07
N GLU A 60 -4.13 6.15 -1.17
CA GLU A 60 -5.10 7.26 -1.07
C GLU A 60 -4.42 8.60 -0.71
N GLU A 61 -3.44 8.57 0.18
CA GLU A 61 -2.69 9.76 0.56
C GLU A 61 -1.81 10.26 -0.59
N MET A 62 -1.13 9.34 -1.29
CA MET A 62 -0.38 9.68 -2.51
C MET A 62 -1.29 10.37 -3.54
N VAL A 63 -2.49 9.84 -3.81
CA VAL A 63 -3.44 10.45 -4.76
C VAL A 63 -3.79 11.89 -4.35
N LYS A 64 -4.08 12.14 -3.06
CA LYS A 64 -4.37 13.49 -2.56
C LYS A 64 -3.20 14.44 -2.80
N LEU A 65 -1.97 14.00 -2.50
CA LEU A 65 -0.78 14.80 -2.70
C LEU A 65 -0.51 15.11 -4.17
N VAL A 66 -0.76 14.14 -5.06
CA VAL A 66 -0.58 14.31 -6.51
C VAL A 66 -1.63 15.24 -7.10
N VAL A 67 -2.89 15.10 -6.70
CA VAL A 67 -4.00 15.96 -7.19
C VAL A 67 -3.83 17.40 -6.73
N ASN A 68 -3.37 17.62 -5.48
CA ASN A 68 -3.14 18.95 -4.94
C ASN A 68 -1.88 19.64 -5.50
N ASN A 69 -1.03 18.90 -6.21
CA ASN A 69 0.18 19.43 -6.81
C ASN A 69 -0.13 19.97 -8.21
N GLU A 70 -0.41 21.29 -8.34
CA GLU A 70 -0.87 21.99 -9.56
C GLU A 70 0.15 22.03 -10.72
N ASN A 71 1.08 21.09 -10.81
CA ASN A 71 2.07 21.02 -11.90
C ASN A 71 1.46 20.48 -13.21
N LEU A 72 0.41 21.15 -13.71
CA LEU A 72 -0.28 20.80 -14.96
C LEU A 72 0.62 20.98 -16.21
N GLU A 73 1.67 21.77 -16.11
CA GLU A 73 2.62 22.04 -17.21
C GLU A 73 3.63 20.89 -17.42
N LYS A 74 3.79 19.99 -16.46
CA LYS A 74 4.72 18.85 -16.57
C LYS A 74 4.19 17.81 -17.54
N LYS A 75 5.12 17.15 -18.26
CA LYS A 75 4.80 15.99 -19.10
C LYS A 75 4.21 14.84 -18.25
N TYR A 76 3.32 14.05 -18.82
CA TYR A 76 2.73 12.89 -18.15
C TYR A 76 3.76 11.97 -17.49
N ARG A 77 4.88 11.72 -18.17
CA ARG A 77 5.98 10.91 -17.64
C ARG A 77 6.51 11.45 -16.31
N ASP A 78 6.73 12.75 -16.24
CA ASP A 78 7.31 13.38 -15.05
C ASP A 78 6.30 13.37 -13.88
N ARG A 79 5.01 13.56 -14.20
CA ARG A 79 3.91 13.46 -13.22
C ARG A 79 3.77 12.03 -12.66
N ILE A 80 3.92 11.00 -13.50
CA ILE A 80 3.93 9.59 -13.07
C ILE A 80 5.13 9.34 -12.16
N THR A 81 6.30 9.86 -12.52
CA THR A 81 7.51 9.74 -11.70
C THR A 81 7.31 10.40 -10.33
N ASP A 82 6.73 11.60 -10.29
CA ASP A 82 6.43 12.30 -9.04
C ASP A 82 5.45 11.51 -8.16
N ALA A 83 4.41 10.91 -8.76
CA ALA A 83 3.47 10.06 -8.04
C ALA A 83 4.15 8.83 -7.44
N MET A 84 4.97 8.14 -8.21
CA MET A 84 5.74 6.98 -7.76
C MET A 84 6.71 7.33 -6.63
N LEU A 85 7.45 8.42 -6.77
CA LEU A 85 8.37 8.90 -5.72
C LEU A 85 7.61 9.28 -4.44
N THR A 86 6.46 9.93 -4.57
CA THR A 86 5.59 10.25 -3.43
C THR A 86 5.14 8.98 -2.72
N ARG A 87 4.71 7.96 -3.47
CA ARG A 87 4.29 6.68 -2.90
C ARG A 87 5.44 5.97 -2.16
N ILE A 88 6.65 6.01 -2.72
CA ILE A 88 7.84 5.44 -2.09
C ILE A 88 8.18 6.18 -0.80
N ARG A 89 8.08 7.51 -0.76
CA ARG A 89 8.31 8.30 0.46
C ARG A 89 7.32 7.97 1.56
N LEU A 90 6.04 7.82 1.24
CA LEU A 90 5.02 7.39 2.21
C LEU A 90 5.33 5.99 2.76
N ALA A 91 5.77 5.05 1.91
CA ALA A 91 6.19 3.73 2.35
C ALA A 91 7.40 3.79 3.31
N ASP A 92 8.30 4.75 3.10
CA ASP A 92 9.52 4.91 3.91
C ASP A 92 9.22 5.43 5.33
N GLU A 93 8.11 6.13 5.54
CA GLU A 93 7.67 6.57 6.87
C GLU A 93 7.44 5.38 7.83
N ASN A 94 7.00 4.22 7.30
CA ASN A 94 6.76 2.98 8.03
C ASN A 94 7.53 1.81 7.40
N LYS A 95 8.82 2.04 7.08
CA LYS A 95 9.67 1.17 6.27
C LYS A 95 9.62 -0.30 6.69
N GLU A 96 9.80 -0.59 7.97
CA GLU A 96 9.83 -1.97 8.46
C GLU A 96 8.45 -2.66 8.36
N ALA A 97 7.37 -1.92 8.64
CA ALA A 97 6.02 -2.45 8.47
C ALA A 97 5.71 -2.73 7.00
N MET A 98 6.13 -1.84 6.10
CA MET A 98 5.98 -2.00 4.66
C MET A 98 6.83 -3.16 4.14
N ARG A 99 8.10 -3.29 4.57
CA ARG A 99 8.96 -4.40 4.20
C ARG A 99 8.36 -5.75 4.58
N LYS A 100 7.81 -5.88 5.80
CA LYS A 100 7.13 -7.10 6.25
C LYS A 100 5.84 -7.36 5.48
N ALA A 101 5.11 -6.32 5.08
CA ALA A 101 3.93 -6.46 4.23
C ALA A 101 4.29 -6.98 2.84
N LEU A 102 5.28 -6.40 2.19
CA LEU A 102 5.76 -6.85 0.87
C LEU A 102 6.30 -8.27 0.90
N SER A 103 7.03 -8.64 1.97
CA SER A 103 7.51 -10.02 2.17
C SER A 103 6.35 -11.01 2.30
N LEU A 104 5.27 -10.64 2.99
CA LEU A 104 4.07 -11.47 3.10
C LEU A 104 3.34 -11.57 1.75
N LEU A 105 3.21 -10.45 1.02
CA LEU A 105 2.57 -10.40 -0.30
C LEU A 105 3.34 -11.17 -1.39
N SER A 106 4.62 -11.47 -1.18
CA SER A 106 5.42 -12.30 -2.09
C SER A 106 5.14 -13.80 -1.97
N LEU A 107 4.37 -14.23 -0.95
CA LEU A 107 4.03 -15.64 -0.77
C LEU A 107 3.01 -16.12 -1.81
N PRO A 108 3.08 -17.37 -2.27
CA PRO A 108 2.23 -17.88 -3.36
C PRO A 108 0.72 -17.70 -3.12
N HIS A 109 0.25 -17.89 -1.89
CA HIS A 109 -1.17 -17.75 -1.54
C HIS A 109 -1.65 -16.27 -1.49
N MET A 110 -0.72 -15.30 -1.51
CA MET A 110 -1.01 -13.87 -1.52
C MET A 110 -0.90 -13.25 -2.93
N ILE A 111 -0.58 -14.04 -3.96
CA ILE A 111 -0.46 -13.55 -5.34
C ILE A 111 -1.71 -12.77 -5.79
N PRO A 112 -2.95 -13.24 -5.56
CA PRO A 112 -4.15 -12.49 -5.96
C PRO A 112 -4.26 -11.12 -5.28
N ASP A 113 -3.97 -11.05 -3.97
CA ASP A 113 -3.99 -9.79 -3.22
C ASP A 113 -2.89 -8.83 -3.70
N ASN A 114 -1.69 -9.36 -3.97
CA ASN A 114 -0.57 -8.59 -4.51
C ASN A 114 -0.91 -8.02 -5.90
N ALA A 115 -1.43 -8.83 -6.79
CA ALA A 115 -1.84 -8.40 -8.13
C ALA A 115 -2.94 -7.32 -8.07
N ALA A 116 -3.94 -7.50 -7.21
CA ALA A 116 -4.99 -6.52 -7.00
C ALA A 116 -4.44 -5.19 -6.44
N MET A 117 -3.52 -5.25 -5.47
CA MET A 117 -2.86 -4.09 -4.89
C MET A 117 -2.09 -3.30 -5.96
N VAL A 118 -1.25 -3.97 -6.75
CA VAL A 118 -0.44 -3.33 -7.80
C VAL A 118 -1.34 -2.73 -8.89
N TRP A 119 -2.40 -3.43 -9.26
CA TRP A 119 -3.38 -2.93 -10.22
C TRP A 119 -4.09 -1.68 -9.71
N ASN A 120 -4.60 -1.71 -8.48
CA ASN A 120 -5.33 -0.60 -7.87
C ASN A 120 -4.45 0.66 -7.74
N LEU A 121 -3.18 0.50 -7.33
CA LEU A 121 -2.22 1.60 -7.29
C LEU A 121 -2.00 2.20 -8.69
N SER A 122 -1.77 1.36 -9.69
CA SER A 122 -1.54 1.81 -11.07
C SER A 122 -2.76 2.54 -11.62
N ASP A 123 -3.96 2.02 -11.37
CA ASP A 123 -5.23 2.65 -11.76
C ASP A 123 -5.43 3.99 -11.03
N ALA A 124 -5.17 4.06 -9.74
CA ALA A 124 -5.26 5.27 -8.95
C ALA A 124 -4.31 6.38 -9.47
N ILE A 125 -3.08 6.03 -9.82
CA ILE A 125 -2.11 6.98 -10.41
C ILE A 125 -2.64 7.51 -11.75
N TRP A 126 -3.02 6.63 -12.68
CA TRP A 126 -3.49 7.07 -13.99
C TRP A 126 -4.77 7.90 -13.92
N ASN A 127 -5.72 7.53 -13.05
CA ASN A 127 -6.95 8.28 -12.83
C ASN A 127 -6.66 9.66 -12.21
N SER A 128 -5.75 9.76 -11.24
CA SER A 128 -5.36 11.02 -10.62
C SER A 128 -4.70 12.00 -11.60
N LEU A 129 -4.09 11.46 -12.66
CA LEU A 129 -3.48 12.25 -13.73
C LEU A 129 -4.46 12.62 -14.85
N GLY A 130 -5.74 12.21 -14.76
CA GLY A 130 -6.76 12.52 -15.74
C GLY A 130 -6.67 11.65 -17.00
N ASP A 131 -6.24 10.38 -16.90
CA ASP A 131 -6.20 9.46 -18.03
C ASP A 131 -7.60 9.17 -18.56
N THR A 132 -7.85 9.49 -19.84
CA THR A 132 -9.12 9.29 -20.53
C THR A 132 -9.09 8.13 -21.52
N SER A 133 -8.04 7.33 -21.53
CA SER A 133 -7.91 6.17 -22.42
C SER A 133 -9.04 5.16 -22.20
N LYS A 134 -9.59 4.60 -23.30
CA LYS A 134 -10.70 3.62 -23.25
C LYS A 134 -10.41 2.35 -24.05
N ASP A 135 -9.27 2.27 -24.68
CA ASP A 135 -8.82 1.19 -25.56
C ASP A 135 -7.75 0.32 -24.91
N ILE A 136 -7.03 -0.46 -25.70
CA ILE A 136 -5.93 -1.31 -25.27
C ILE A 136 -4.85 -0.53 -24.49
N ASN A 137 -4.69 0.78 -24.79
CA ASN A 137 -3.73 1.63 -24.09
C ASN A 137 -4.09 1.79 -22.60
N TRP A 138 -5.38 1.75 -22.26
CA TRP A 138 -5.84 1.78 -20.87
C TRP A 138 -5.22 0.63 -20.05
N TYR A 139 -5.26 -0.59 -20.59
CA TYR A 139 -4.64 -1.76 -19.95
C TYR A 139 -3.11 -1.69 -19.95
N THR A 140 -2.53 -1.38 -21.10
CA THR A 140 -1.07 -1.36 -21.28
C THR A 140 -0.40 -0.37 -20.34
N LYS A 141 -0.95 0.82 -20.18
CA LYS A 141 -0.46 1.84 -19.25
C LYS A 141 -0.42 1.33 -17.81
N ARG A 142 -1.49 0.68 -17.35
CA ARG A 142 -1.62 0.16 -15.98
C ARG A 142 -0.70 -1.02 -15.74
N VAL A 143 -0.63 -1.95 -16.66
CA VAL A 143 0.27 -3.11 -16.59
C VAL A 143 1.73 -2.67 -16.57
N THR A 144 2.11 -1.74 -17.46
CA THR A 144 3.49 -1.22 -17.51
C THR A 144 3.88 -0.55 -16.20
N LEU A 145 3.01 0.33 -15.68
CA LEU A 145 3.27 1.00 -14.40
C LEU A 145 3.35 0.01 -13.24
N GLY A 146 2.43 -0.96 -13.20
CA GLY A 146 2.44 -2.02 -12.19
C GLY A 146 3.70 -2.87 -12.22
N THR A 147 4.22 -3.17 -13.41
CA THR A 147 5.49 -3.90 -13.57
C THR A 147 6.67 -3.10 -13.01
N VAL A 148 6.75 -1.80 -13.31
CA VAL A 148 7.79 -0.91 -12.79
C VAL A 148 7.71 -0.84 -11.26
N TYR A 149 6.51 -0.65 -10.71
CA TYR A 149 6.29 -0.61 -9.26
C TYR A 149 6.69 -1.92 -8.59
N SER A 150 6.28 -3.07 -9.13
CA SER A 150 6.64 -4.39 -8.59
C SER A 150 8.15 -4.61 -8.58
N SER A 151 8.86 -4.17 -9.62
CA SER A 151 10.31 -4.23 -9.67
C SER A 151 10.97 -3.38 -8.58
N THR A 152 10.41 -2.21 -8.31
CA THR A 152 10.86 -1.33 -7.22
C THR A 152 10.63 -1.97 -5.85
N CYS A 153 9.46 -2.61 -5.64
CA CYS A 153 9.16 -3.35 -4.42
C CYS A 153 10.14 -4.50 -4.16
N LEU A 154 10.56 -5.21 -5.20
CA LEU A 154 11.59 -6.27 -5.07
C LEU A 154 12.93 -5.72 -4.55
N LEU A 155 13.34 -4.54 -5.01
CA LEU A 155 14.55 -3.88 -4.49
C LEU A 155 14.40 -3.49 -3.02
N TYR A 156 13.19 -3.13 -2.59
CA TYR A 156 12.87 -2.78 -1.20
C TYR A 156 12.93 -3.99 -0.24
N THR A 157 12.59 -5.18 -0.75
CA THR A 157 12.61 -6.42 0.04
C THR A 157 13.95 -7.13 0.04
N SER A 158 14.82 -6.82 -0.94
CA SER A 158 16.16 -7.37 -1.00
C SER A 158 17.03 -6.81 0.13
N PRO A 159 17.76 -7.66 0.89
CA PRO A 159 18.74 -7.18 1.86
C PRO A 159 19.79 -6.34 1.13
N SER A 160 20.05 -5.14 1.66
CA SER A 160 21.14 -4.31 1.13
C SER A 160 22.48 -5.04 1.27
N PRO A 161 23.34 -5.07 0.26
CA PRO A 161 24.66 -5.65 0.39
C PRO A 161 25.59 -4.88 1.36
N ARG A 162 25.07 -3.86 2.04
CA ARG A 162 25.81 -2.96 2.93
C ARG A 162 25.34 -3.01 4.41
N ASP A 163 24.41 -3.92 4.74
CA ASP A 163 23.99 -4.18 6.12
C ASP A 163 24.71 -5.38 6.72
#